data_d40624fee735a166bed861c37843fde8
#
_entry.id   d40624fee735a166bed861c37843fde8
#
_cell.length_a   1.000
_cell.length_b   1.000
_cell.length_c   1.000
_cell.angle_alpha   90.00
_cell.angle_beta   90.00
_cell.angle_gamma   90.00
#
_symmetry.space_group_name_H-M   'P 1'
#
loop_
_entity.id
_entity.type
_entity.pdbx_description
1 polymer ?
#
loop_
_entity_poly.entity_id
_entity_poly.type
_entity_poly.pdbx_seq_one_letter_code
_entity_poly.pdbx_strand_id
1 'polypeptide(L)'
;MAPKKTRHKKFSRDRYTLYLSKAMEFFEAMVDASQKKNWNAAGLAGVHCCISATDALLVKHAGVRSSSDSHQDAVGLLLAKISDPDISKQAKRLGEILAQKNLIEYVDKSFPEKNALILKISVERYLGWVRKLL
;
A
#
# COMPACT_ATOMS: atom_id res chain seq x y z
N MET A 1 -24.21 -21.63 1.87
CA MET A 1 -23.06 -21.33 0.99
C MET A 1 -21.91 -20.77 1.83
N ALA A 2 -20.71 -21.30 1.66
CA ALA A 2 -19.56 -20.82 2.39
C ALA A 2 -19.19 -19.40 1.95
N PRO A 3 -18.78 -18.51 2.89
CA PRO A 3 -18.33 -17.19 2.52
C PRO A 3 -17.07 -17.26 1.65
N LYS A 4 -16.95 -16.30 0.76
CA LYS A 4 -15.76 -16.20 -0.10
C LYS A 4 -14.56 -15.86 0.76
N LYS A 5 -13.49 -16.65 0.67
CA LYS A 5 -12.26 -16.41 1.41
C LYS A 5 -11.38 -15.42 0.65
N THR A 6 -10.75 -14.51 1.38
CA THR A 6 -9.75 -13.62 0.83
C THR A 6 -8.52 -14.44 0.42
N ARG A 7 -8.03 -14.21 -0.80
CA ARG A 7 -6.84 -14.90 -1.29
C ARG A 7 -5.61 -14.41 -0.56
N HIS A 8 -4.79 -15.33 -0.08
CA HIS A 8 -3.52 -15.00 0.56
C HIS A 8 -2.56 -16.18 0.48
N LYS A 9 -1.29 -15.88 0.67
CA LYS A 9 -0.21 -16.87 0.76
C LYS A 9 0.39 -16.83 2.16
N LYS A 10 0.93 -17.97 2.59
CA LYS A 10 1.64 -18.07 3.87
C LYS A 10 3.13 -17.82 3.69
N PHE A 11 3.73 -17.09 4.62
CA PHE A 11 5.14 -16.72 4.60
C PHE A 11 5.74 -16.84 5.99
N SER A 12 7.05 -17.08 6.05
CA SER A 12 7.80 -16.95 7.29
C SER A 12 7.80 -15.46 7.71
N ARG A 13 7.49 -15.19 8.98
CA ARG A 13 7.29 -13.82 9.47
C ARG A 13 8.52 -12.93 9.38
N ASP A 14 9.70 -13.52 9.47
CA ASP A 14 10.96 -12.78 9.35
C ASP A 14 11.19 -12.21 7.95
N ARG A 15 10.46 -12.70 6.96
CA ARG A 15 10.54 -12.18 5.60
C ARG A 15 9.94 -10.79 5.43
N TYR A 16 9.32 -10.24 6.49
CA TYR A 16 8.76 -8.89 6.42
C TYR A 16 9.81 -7.84 6.03
N THR A 17 11.08 -8.07 6.36
CA THR A 17 12.16 -7.13 6.05
C THR A 17 12.34 -6.94 4.54
N LEU A 18 12.11 -8.00 3.75
CA LEU A 18 12.15 -7.91 2.29
C LEU A 18 11.09 -6.92 1.76
N TYR A 19 9.87 -7.03 2.29
CA TYR A 19 8.77 -6.16 1.86
C TYR A 19 8.94 -4.73 2.36
N LEU A 20 9.47 -4.56 3.56
CA LEU A 20 9.80 -3.23 4.08
C LEU A 20 10.87 -2.57 3.21
N SER A 21 11.89 -3.31 2.81
CA SER A 21 12.94 -2.80 1.92
C SER A 21 12.34 -2.32 0.60
N LYS A 22 11.44 -3.11 0.00
CA LYS A 22 10.74 -2.70 -1.22
C LYS A 22 9.91 -1.43 -1.00
N ALA A 23 9.20 -1.35 0.12
CA ALA A 23 8.40 -0.17 0.44
C ALA A 23 9.27 1.09 0.52
N MET A 24 10.43 0.98 1.15
CA MET A 24 11.33 2.12 1.30
C MET A 24 11.96 2.54 -0.04
N GLU A 25 12.28 1.59 -0.92
CA GLU A 25 12.75 1.90 -2.26
C GLU A 25 11.68 2.64 -3.08
N PHE A 26 10.44 2.18 -3.01
CA PHE A 26 9.32 2.86 -3.70
C PHE A 26 9.04 4.23 -3.09
N PHE A 27 9.19 4.37 -1.79
CA PHE A 27 9.04 5.67 -1.14
C PHE A 27 10.08 6.67 -1.68
N GLU A 28 11.33 6.26 -1.75
CA GLU A 28 12.41 7.08 -2.30
C GLU A 28 12.14 7.46 -3.75
N ALA A 29 11.68 6.49 -4.55
CA ALA A 29 11.32 6.74 -5.96
C ALA A 29 10.18 7.76 -6.07
N MET A 30 9.19 7.70 -5.18
CA MET A 30 8.10 8.68 -5.13
C MET A 30 8.63 10.08 -4.85
N VAL A 31 9.52 10.23 -3.88
CA VAL A 31 10.11 11.52 -3.51
C VAL A 31 10.90 12.08 -4.69
N ASP A 32 11.76 11.27 -5.29
CA ASP A 32 12.60 11.69 -6.43
C ASP A 32 11.74 12.11 -7.63
N ALA A 33 10.73 11.32 -7.97
CA ALA A 33 9.83 11.63 -9.07
C ALA A 33 9.05 12.91 -8.81
N SER A 34 8.61 13.12 -7.55
CA SER A 34 7.90 14.35 -7.17
C SER A 34 8.77 15.59 -7.33
N GLN A 35 10.05 15.50 -6.95
CA GLN A 35 11.00 16.60 -7.12
C GLN A 35 11.22 16.96 -8.59
N LYS A 36 11.18 15.96 -9.46
CA LYS A 36 11.31 16.12 -10.91
C LYS A 36 10.00 16.47 -11.60
N LYS A 37 8.92 16.55 -10.84
CA LYS A 37 7.55 16.79 -11.35
C LYS A 37 7.09 15.70 -12.34
N ASN A 38 7.57 14.47 -12.15
CA ASN A 38 7.14 13.30 -12.89
C ASN A 38 5.94 12.67 -12.16
N TRP A 39 4.77 13.25 -12.36
CA TRP A 39 3.60 12.95 -11.53
C TRP A 39 3.06 11.53 -11.70
N ASN A 40 3.08 10.99 -12.92
CA ASN A 40 2.68 9.60 -13.15
C ASN A 40 3.58 8.64 -12.37
N ALA A 41 4.88 8.84 -12.48
CA ALA A 41 5.86 8.00 -11.78
C ALA A 41 5.75 8.16 -10.27
N ALA A 42 5.58 9.39 -9.78
CA ALA A 42 5.41 9.67 -8.36
C ALA A 42 4.18 8.95 -7.80
N GLY A 43 3.05 9.05 -8.50
CA GLY A 43 1.81 8.40 -8.08
C GLY A 43 1.94 6.89 -8.05
N LEU A 44 2.49 6.30 -9.09
CA LEU A 44 2.64 4.84 -9.18
C LEU A 44 3.60 4.31 -8.11
N ALA A 45 4.72 4.99 -7.89
CA ALA A 45 5.67 4.62 -6.85
C ALA A 45 5.03 4.68 -5.46
N GLY A 46 4.21 5.71 -5.20
CA GLY A 46 3.47 5.84 -3.94
C GLY A 46 2.52 4.68 -3.69
N VAL A 47 1.76 4.27 -4.71
CA VAL A 47 0.85 3.13 -4.62
C VAL A 47 1.64 1.85 -4.30
N HIS A 48 2.72 1.59 -5.02
CA HIS A 48 3.55 0.39 -4.79
C HIS A 48 4.24 0.41 -3.43
N CYS A 49 4.61 1.59 -2.93
CA CYS A 49 5.12 1.73 -1.56
C CYS A 49 4.10 1.18 -0.55
N CYS A 50 2.85 1.56 -0.68
CA CYS A 50 1.81 1.12 0.25
C CYS A 50 1.45 -0.35 0.09
N ILE A 51 1.52 -0.91 -1.12
CA ILE A 51 1.34 -2.35 -1.33
C ILE A 51 2.42 -3.11 -0.58
N SER A 52 3.68 -2.74 -0.76
CA SER A 52 4.81 -3.41 -0.10
C SER A 52 4.80 -3.21 1.41
N ALA A 53 4.42 -2.03 1.88
CA ALA A 53 4.29 -1.75 3.32
C ALA A 53 3.21 -2.62 3.97
N THR A 54 2.08 -2.79 3.28
CA THR A 54 1.00 -3.66 3.76
C THR A 54 1.46 -5.11 3.82
N ASP A 55 2.18 -5.57 2.78
CA ASP A 55 2.77 -6.91 2.78
C ASP A 55 3.72 -7.11 3.96
N ALA A 56 4.57 -6.12 4.25
CA ALA A 56 5.49 -6.20 5.38
C ALA A 56 4.74 -6.38 6.70
N LEU A 57 3.69 -5.58 6.90
CA LEU A 57 2.89 -5.62 8.11
C LEU A 57 2.17 -6.97 8.28
N LEU A 58 1.53 -7.44 7.21
CA LEU A 58 0.80 -8.71 7.23
C LEU A 58 1.73 -9.90 7.42
N VAL A 59 2.88 -9.90 6.77
CA VAL A 59 3.86 -10.99 6.90
C VAL A 59 4.42 -11.03 8.32
N LYS A 60 4.78 -9.89 8.89
CA LYS A 60 5.33 -9.85 10.26
C LYS A 60 4.33 -10.33 11.30
N HIS A 61 3.11 -9.83 11.23
CA HIS A 61 2.11 -10.09 12.29
C HIS A 61 1.28 -11.34 12.06
N ALA A 62 1.09 -11.77 10.82
CA ALA A 62 0.20 -12.88 10.50
C ALA A 62 0.80 -13.93 9.56
N GLY A 63 2.00 -13.71 9.04
CA GLY A 63 2.65 -14.65 8.13
C GLY A 63 1.90 -14.84 6.81
N VAL A 64 1.15 -13.84 6.37
CA VAL A 64 0.35 -13.89 5.14
C VAL A 64 0.53 -12.61 4.33
N ARG A 65 0.21 -12.67 3.05
CA ARG A 65 0.05 -11.50 2.21
C ARG A 65 -1.01 -11.78 1.16
N SER A 66 -1.60 -10.73 0.60
CA SER A 66 -2.54 -10.89 -0.50
C SER A 66 -1.83 -11.42 -1.73
N SER A 67 -2.43 -12.44 -2.37
CA SER A 67 -1.96 -12.97 -3.66
C SER A 67 -2.82 -12.46 -4.80
N SER A 68 -3.84 -11.67 -4.48
CA SER A 68 -4.78 -11.11 -5.46
C SER A 68 -4.34 -9.70 -5.86
N ASP A 69 -4.65 -9.31 -7.09
CA ASP A 69 -4.51 -7.94 -7.55
C ASP A 69 -5.66 -7.05 -7.05
N SER A 70 -6.65 -7.63 -6.40
CA SER A 70 -7.79 -6.89 -5.87
C SER A 70 -7.37 -6.01 -4.68
N HIS A 71 -7.66 -4.73 -4.79
CA HIS A 71 -7.42 -3.77 -3.71
C HIS A 71 -8.24 -4.12 -2.47
N GLN A 72 -9.45 -4.62 -2.67
CA GLN A 72 -10.34 -4.99 -1.56
C GLN A 72 -9.81 -6.18 -0.78
N ASP A 73 -9.15 -7.13 -1.44
CA ASP A 73 -8.54 -8.28 -0.77
C ASP A 73 -7.43 -7.83 0.19
N ALA A 74 -6.59 -6.89 -0.24
CA ALA A 74 -5.53 -6.34 0.62
C ALA A 74 -6.12 -5.60 1.82
N VAL A 75 -7.13 -4.75 1.60
CA VAL A 75 -7.83 -4.02 2.67
C VAL A 75 -8.51 -5.00 3.62
N GLY A 76 -9.17 -6.02 3.09
CA GLY A 76 -9.85 -7.05 3.90
C GLY A 76 -8.89 -7.82 4.78
N LEU A 77 -7.73 -8.21 4.26
CA LEU A 77 -6.70 -8.88 5.05
C LEU A 77 -6.17 -7.97 6.15
N LEU A 78 -5.94 -6.70 5.84
CA LEU A 78 -5.47 -5.74 6.83
C LEU A 78 -6.44 -5.65 8.01
N LEU A 79 -7.74 -5.49 7.71
CA LEU A 79 -8.78 -5.42 8.74
C LEU A 79 -8.89 -6.71 9.55
N ALA A 80 -8.72 -7.87 8.89
CA ALA A 80 -8.88 -9.17 9.54
C ALA A 80 -7.69 -9.55 10.42
N LYS A 81 -6.48 -9.15 10.05
CA LYS A 81 -5.25 -9.66 10.66
C LYS A 81 -4.55 -8.69 11.59
N ILE A 82 -4.80 -7.39 11.46
CA ILE A 82 -4.11 -6.38 12.26
C ILE A 82 -5.06 -5.78 13.30
N SER A 83 -4.64 -5.87 14.56
CA SER A 83 -5.38 -5.28 15.68
C SER A 83 -4.66 -4.00 16.12
N ASP A 84 -5.29 -2.86 15.90
CA ASP A 84 -4.73 -1.55 16.24
C ASP A 84 -5.88 -0.54 16.34
N PRO A 85 -5.81 0.43 17.26
CA PRO A 85 -6.88 1.44 17.39
C PRO A 85 -7.16 2.22 16.10
N ASP A 86 -6.16 2.42 15.24
CA ASP A 86 -6.30 3.18 14.01
C ASP A 86 -6.60 2.31 12.78
N ILE A 87 -6.87 1.00 12.96
CA ILE A 87 -6.99 0.08 11.83
C ILE A 87 -8.06 0.50 10.82
N SER A 88 -9.23 0.90 11.28
CA SER A 88 -10.33 1.30 10.37
C SER A 88 -9.95 2.51 9.52
N LYS A 89 -9.35 3.51 10.15
CA LYS A 89 -8.88 4.72 9.48
C LYS A 89 -7.80 4.41 8.44
N GLN A 90 -6.84 3.59 8.82
CA GLN A 90 -5.71 3.26 7.93
C GLN A 90 -6.12 2.33 6.80
N ALA A 91 -7.04 1.39 7.06
CA ALA A 91 -7.58 0.52 6.03
C ALA A 91 -8.34 1.33 4.97
N LYS A 92 -9.12 2.31 5.39
CA LYS A 92 -9.81 3.24 4.48
C LYS A 92 -8.80 4.02 3.64
N ARG A 93 -7.75 4.53 4.28
CA ARG A 93 -6.67 5.25 3.59
C ARG A 93 -5.99 4.36 2.55
N LEU A 94 -5.69 3.13 2.91
CA LEU A 94 -5.10 2.17 1.98
C LEU A 94 -6.00 1.95 0.76
N GLY A 95 -7.30 1.76 0.97
CA GLY A 95 -8.25 1.60 -0.12
C GLY A 95 -8.26 2.78 -1.08
N GLU A 96 -8.22 4.00 -0.55
CA GLU A 96 -8.18 5.22 -1.35
C GLU A 96 -6.87 5.34 -2.14
N ILE A 97 -5.74 4.98 -1.52
CA ILE A 97 -4.43 4.96 -2.19
C ILE A 97 -4.43 3.95 -3.34
N LEU A 98 -4.87 2.73 -3.07
CA LEU A 98 -4.87 1.67 -4.09
C LEU A 98 -5.79 1.99 -5.27
N ALA A 99 -6.88 2.70 -5.02
CA ALA A 99 -7.80 3.12 -6.09
C ALA A 99 -7.14 4.08 -7.10
N GLN A 100 -6.10 4.80 -6.70
CA GLN A 100 -5.38 5.71 -7.59
C GLN A 100 -4.62 4.99 -8.71
N LYS A 101 -4.28 3.72 -8.50
CA LYS A 101 -3.54 2.93 -9.50
C LYS A 101 -4.26 2.91 -10.85
N ASN A 102 -5.57 2.69 -10.84
CA ASN A 102 -6.36 2.67 -12.07
C ASN A 102 -6.36 4.02 -12.79
N LEU A 103 -6.42 5.11 -12.02
CA LEU A 103 -6.40 6.46 -12.59
C LEU A 103 -5.05 6.76 -13.25
N ILE A 104 -3.96 6.24 -12.68
CA ILE A 104 -2.62 6.48 -13.19
C ILE A 104 -2.34 5.62 -14.44
N GLU A 105 -2.70 4.33 -14.40
CA GLU A 105 -2.32 3.36 -15.44
C GLU A 105 -3.28 3.30 -16.63
N TYR A 106 -4.58 3.48 -16.39
CA TYR A 106 -5.60 3.14 -17.39
C TYR A 106 -6.44 4.31 -17.89
N VAL A 107 -6.33 5.48 -17.27
CA VAL A 107 -7.02 6.67 -17.75
C VAL A 107 -6.12 7.37 -18.78
N ASP A 108 -6.71 7.78 -19.89
CA ASP A 108 -5.98 8.43 -21.00
C ASP A 108 -5.70 9.90 -20.66
N LYS A 109 -5.03 10.13 -19.54
CA LYS A 109 -4.63 11.46 -19.05
C LYS A 109 -3.44 11.32 -18.12
N SER A 110 -2.60 12.35 -18.09
CA SER A 110 -1.53 12.42 -17.08
C SER A 110 -2.13 12.60 -15.69
N PHE A 111 -1.51 11.98 -14.70
CA PHE A 111 -1.92 12.13 -13.30
C PHE A 111 -1.67 13.57 -12.87
N PRO A 112 -2.68 14.30 -12.37
CA PRO A 112 -2.51 15.72 -12.04
C PRO A 112 -1.55 15.94 -10.88
N GLU A 113 -0.80 17.03 -10.92
CA GLU A 113 0.10 17.43 -9.83
C GLU A 113 -0.62 17.45 -8.48
N LYS A 114 -1.79 18.08 -8.40
CA LYS A 114 -2.57 18.18 -7.18
C LYS A 114 -2.84 16.79 -6.60
N ASN A 115 -3.26 15.85 -7.45
CA ASN A 115 -3.58 14.49 -7.02
C ASN A 115 -2.32 13.76 -6.54
N ALA A 116 -1.20 13.96 -7.24
CA ALA A 116 0.07 13.33 -6.86
C ALA A 116 0.56 13.83 -5.50
N LEU A 117 0.43 15.13 -5.21
CA LEU A 117 0.84 15.72 -3.94
C LEU A 117 -0.06 15.28 -2.79
N ILE A 118 -1.37 15.18 -3.02
CA ILE A 118 -2.31 14.66 -2.02
C ILE A 118 -1.99 13.19 -1.73
N LEU A 119 -1.76 12.41 -2.78
CA LEU A 119 -1.40 10.99 -2.64
C LEU A 119 -0.11 10.83 -1.85
N LYS A 120 0.90 11.66 -2.11
CA LYS A 120 2.17 11.62 -1.39
C LYS A 120 1.96 11.78 0.12
N ILE A 121 1.12 12.72 0.55
CA ILE A 121 0.80 12.93 1.97
C ILE A 121 0.15 11.69 2.55
N SER A 122 -0.81 11.09 1.84
CA SER A 122 -1.49 9.87 2.28
C SER A 122 -0.51 8.70 2.42
N VAL A 123 0.42 8.55 1.47
CA VAL A 123 1.46 7.52 1.49
C VAL A 123 2.37 7.71 2.72
N GLU A 124 2.81 8.93 2.96
CA GLU A 124 3.66 9.25 4.11
C GLU A 124 2.99 8.87 5.43
N ARG A 125 1.72 9.20 5.57
CA ARG A 125 0.94 8.90 6.78
C ARG A 125 0.73 7.39 6.94
N TYR A 126 0.39 6.71 5.87
CA TYR A 126 0.17 5.26 5.91
C TYR A 126 1.46 4.52 6.24
N LEU A 127 2.54 4.84 5.55
CA LEU A 127 3.85 4.22 5.81
C LEU A 127 4.32 4.48 7.23
N GLY A 128 4.12 5.70 7.74
CA GLY A 128 4.45 6.05 9.12
C GLY A 128 3.71 5.19 10.13
N TRP A 129 2.43 4.95 9.91
CA TRP A 129 1.64 4.07 10.77
C TRP A 129 2.13 2.62 10.70
N VAL A 130 2.37 2.10 9.49
CA VAL A 130 2.89 0.74 9.31
C VAL A 130 4.21 0.57 10.08
N ARG A 131 5.13 1.51 9.94
CA ARG A 131 6.45 1.43 10.58
C ARG A 131 6.38 1.40 12.09
N LYS A 132 5.41 2.07 12.68
CA LYS A 132 5.20 2.02 14.14
C LYS A 132 4.81 0.62 14.62
N LEU A 133 4.19 -0.19 13.77
CA LEU A 133 3.75 -1.54 14.09
C LEU A 133 4.78 -2.61 13.75
N LEU A 134 5.85 -2.26 13.08
CA LEU A 134 6.94 -3.18 12.73
C LEU A 134 8.09 -3.20 13.82
#